data_b5bb21c98fb7f95e727f685c86c20ede
#
_entry.id   b5bb21c98fb7f95e727f685c86c20ede
#
_cell.length_a   1.000
_cell.length_b   1.000
_cell.length_c   1.000
_cell.angle_alpha   90.00
_cell.angle_beta   90.00
_cell.angle_gamma   90.00
#
_symmetry.space_group_name_H-M   'P 1'
#
loop_
_entity.id
_entity.type
_entity.pdbx_description
1 polymer ?
#
loop_
_entity_poly.entity_id
_entity_poly.type
_entity_poly.pdbx_seq_one_letter_code
_entity_poly.pdbx_strand_id
1 'polypeptide(L)'
;MPDRAQAALLPDEFPGPVDGRIYVGTCSWAEKSFVKSGFYPPGVRRPEDRLRYYTTQFPTVEIDASYFALLPPAYSRRWAEQTPPGFVMHAKAFGLFTGHAASVQRLPPGFAALLPDRLRESEEVRFSDVPEEFLNACWDHFRAFLDPLALTGKLGYVLFQLPPGVKYSPEALEAMLVWKQELAGRRLAVEFRNRDWAAHPEALDFLAQERLIYVMVDLPDLPRLMPAVEAMTDDWAVVRFHGRNRAGWARAGATTEQRYDYDYTADELRPWAEMAGRMAGSGRFFAMFNNHVRGNMASNARVFQTLVEGREEPGSTP
;
A
#
# COMPACT_ATOMS: atom_id res chain seq x y z
N MET A 1 -34.39 -1.92 11.92
CA MET A 1 -33.94 -3.29 11.58
C MET A 1 -33.24 -3.20 10.25
N PRO A 2 -31.98 -3.65 10.09
CA PRO A 2 -31.35 -3.66 8.77
C PRO A 2 -32.07 -4.69 7.90
N ASP A 3 -32.34 -4.28 6.69
CA ASP A 3 -33.07 -5.02 5.68
C ASP A 3 -32.40 -6.37 5.38
N ARG A 4 -33.05 -7.48 5.73
CA ARG A 4 -32.58 -8.85 5.49
C ARG A 4 -32.32 -9.15 4.00
N ALA A 5 -32.86 -8.36 3.08
CA ALA A 5 -32.64 -8.51 1.64
C ALA A 5 -31.23 -8.08 1.19
N GLN A 6 -30.51 -7.22 1.96
CA GLN A 6 -29.15 -6.79 1.64
C GLN A 6 -28.05 -7.76 2.12
N ALA A 7 -28.35 -8.60 3.11
CA ALA A 7 -27.40 -9.60 3.61
C ALA A 7 -27.17 -10.76 2.62
N ALA A 8 -28.10 -10.99 1.69
CA ALA A 8 -28.05 -12.11 0.73
C ALA A 8 -27.19 -11.84 -0.52
N LEU A 9 -26.57 -10.65 -0.66
CA LEU A 9 -25.78 -10.27 -1.85
C LEU A 9 -24.27 -10.38 -1.67
N LEU A 10 -23.79 -10.76 -0.49
CA LEU A 10 -22.35 -10.94 -0.24
C LEU A 10 -22.07 -12.43 -0.12
N PRO A 11 -21.17 -12.99 -0.93
CA PRO A 11 -20.68 -14.36 -0.71
C PRO A 11 -20.10 -14.47 0.70
N ASP A 12 -20.47 -15.51 1.43
CA ASP A 12 -20.04 -15.71 2.83
C ASP A 12 -18.58 -16.17 2.97
N GLU A 13 -17.87 -16.40 1.86
CA GLU A 13 -16.55 -17.00 1.88
C GLU A 13 -15.44 -15.96 1.73
N PHE A 14 -14.59 -15.87 2.76
CA PHE A 14 -13.30 -15.19 2.70
C PHE A 14 -12.31 -16.07 1.90
N PRO A 15 -11.70 -15.57 0.80
CA PRO A 15 -10.89 -16.41 -0.09
C PRO A 15 -9.58 -16.90 0.57
N GLY A 16 -9.11 -16.22 1.63
CA GLY A 16 -7.80 -16.50 2.20
C GLY A 16 -6.63 -16.24 1.25
N PRO A 17 -5.39 -16.39 1.75
CA PRO A 17 -4.20 -16.35 0.90
C PRO A 17 -4.04 -17.68 0.12
N VAL A 18 -3.48 -17.60 -1.10
CA VAL A 18 -3.14 -18.80 -1.87
C VAL A 18 -2.04 -19.57 -1.14
N ASP A 19 -2.21 -20.90 -1.02
CA ASP A 19 -1.33 -21.81 -0.27
C ASP A 19 -1.01 -21.35 1.16
N GLY A 20 -1.92 -20.54 1.76
CA GLY A 20 -1.78 -20.01 3.12
C GLY A 20 -0.70 -18.91 3.26
N ARG A 21 0.00 -18.52 2.19
CA ARG A 21 1.18 -17.63 2.25
C ARG A 21 1.21 -16.51 1.22
N ILE A 22 0.52 -16.64 0.09
CA ILE A 22 0.54 -15.63 -0.97
C ILE A 22 -0.73 -14.81 -0.88
N TYR A 23 -0.59 -13.56 -0.52
CA TYR A 23 -1.65 -12.58 -0.37
C TYR A 23 -1.69 -11.68 -1.60
N VAL A 24 -2.79 -11.67 -2.31
CA VAL A 24 -3.01 -10.81 -3.47
C VAL A 24 -4.08 -9.78 -3.12
N GLY A 25 -3.81 -8.52 -3.38
CA GLY A 25 -4.74 -7.45 -3.09
C GLY A 25 -4.44 -6.16 -3.85
N THR A 26 -5.13 -5.09 -3.47
CA THR A 26 -5.02 -3.79 -4.12
C THR A 26 -4.62 -2.70 -3.13
N CYS A 27 -4.08 -1.59 -3.66
CA CYS A 27 -3.63 -0.47 -2.83
C CYS A 27 -4.77 0.47 -2.39
N SER A 28 -6.01 0.09 -2.59
CA SER A 28 -7.22 0.73 -2.04
C SER A 28 -8.44 -0.12 -2.35
N TRP A 29 -9.48 -0.03 -1.51
CA TRP A 29 -10.83 -0.53 -1.81
C TRP A 29 -11.83 0.61 -2.08
N ALA A 30 -11.44 1.87 -1.94
CA ALA A 30 -12.32 3.03 -1.99
C ALA A 30 -11.82 4.15 -2.91
N GLU A 31 -10.81 3.91 -3.73
CA GLU A 31 -10.32 4.86 -4.71
C GLU A 31 -11.43 5.17 -5.73
N LYS A 32 -11.56 6.45 -6.14
CA LYS A 32 -12.71 6.95 -6.92
C LYS A 32 -12.88 6.27 -8.28
N SER A 33 -11.79 6.05 -9.02
CA SER A 33 -11.85 5.38 -10.33
C SER A 33 -12.20 3.90 -10.18
N PHE A 34 -11.65 3.26 -9.15
CA PHE A 34 -11.96 1.88 -8.81
C PHE A 34 -13.44 1.69 -8.41
N VAL A 35 -13.99 2.58 -7.59
CA VAL A 35 -15.43 2.55 -7.23
C VAL A 35 -16.33 2.70 -8.46
N LYS A 36 -15.90 3.45 -9.47
CA LYS A 36 -16.64 3.66 -10.71
C LYS A 36 -16.43 2.57 -11.76
N SER A 37 -15.48 1.67 -11.57
CA SER A 37 -15.09 0.65 -12.55
C SER A 37 -16.12 -0.49 -12.75
N GLY A 38 -17.13 -0.59 -11.90
CA GLY A 38 -18.07 -1.71 -11.90
C GLY A 38 -17.62 -2.91 -11.08
N PHE A 39 -16.51 -2.81 -10.35
CA PHE A 39 -16.07 -3.88 -9.44
C PHE A 39 -17.11 -4.20 -8.36
N TYR A 40 -17.76 -3.16 -7.82
CA TYR A 40 -18.80 -3.33 -6.83
C TYR A 40 -20.17 -3.57 -7.50
N PRO A 41 -20.90 -4.62 -7.12
CA PRO A 41 -22.22 -4.89 -7.70
C PRO A 41 -23.22 -3.79 -7.35
N PRO A 42 -24.31 -3.67 -8.15
CA PRO A 42 -25.42 -2.77 -7.85
C PRO A 42 -25.94 -3.01 -6.42
N GLY A 43 -26.07 -1.92 -5.64
CA GLY A 43 -26.49 -1.98 -4.23
C GLY A 43 -25.36 -1.86 -3.21
N VAL A 44 -24.12 -2.18 -3.53
CA VAL A 44 -22.94 -1.96 -2.69
C VAL A 44 -22.47 -0.51 -2.80
N ARG A 45 -23.11 0.39 -2.06
CA ARG A 45 -22.89 1.84 -2.20
C ARG A 45 -22.18 2.47 -1.01
N ARG A 46 -22.44 1.99 0.21
CA ARG A 46 -21.85 2.54 1.43
C ARG A 46 -20.38 2.07 1.58
N PRO A 47 -19.51 2.88 2.17
CA PRO A 47 -18.11 2.50 2.38
C PRO A 47 -17.95 1.17 3.14
N GLU A 48 -18.82 0.90 4.11
CA GLU A 48 -18.82 -0.33 4.90
C GLU A 48 -19.15 -1.56 4.05
N ASP A 49 -20.16 -1.45 3.19
CA ASP A 49 -20.57 -2.55 2.31
C ASP A 49 -19.48 -2.83 1.26
N ARG A 50 -18.78 -1.78 0.80
CA ARG A 50 -17.64 -1.94 -0.11
C ARG A 50 -16.49 -2.71 0.54
N LEU A 51 -16.13 -2.39 1.78
CA LEU A 51 -15.07 -3.13 2.47
C LEU A 51 -15.47 -4.59 2.67
N ARG A 52 -16.69 -4.87 3.10
CA ARG A 52 -17.20 -6.25 3.24
C ARG A 52 -17.16 -7.00 1.92
N TYR A 53 -17.67 -6.41 0.84
CA TYR A 53 -17.59 -7.03 -0.48
C TYR A 53 -16.14 -7.24 -0.92
N TYR A 54 -15.25 -6.28 -0.69
CA TYR A 54 -13.85 -6.39 -1.02
C TYR A 54 -13.18 -7.60 -0.35
N THR A 55 -13.50 -7.85 0.93
CA THR A 55 -12.94 -8.99 1.67
C THR A 55 -13.40 -10.36 1.15
N THR A 56 -14.47 -10.42 0.36
CA THR A 56 -14.89 -11.65 -0.34
C THR A 56 -14.12 -11.90 -1.64
N GLN A 57 -13.32 -10.95 -2.08
CA GLN A 57 -12.58 -11.01 -3.34
C GLN A 57 -11.07 -11.15 -3.12
N PHE A 58 -10.54 -10.54 -2.06
CA PHE A 58 -9.11 -10.48 -1.79
C PHE A 58 -8.81 -10.64 -0.30
N PRO A 59 -7.69 -11.33 0.08
CA PRO A 59 -7.31 -11.56 1.47
C PRO A 59 -6.56 -10.38 2.12
N THR A 60 -6.21 -9.35 1.37
CA THR A 60 -5.42 -8.23 1.85
C THR A 60 -5.74 -6.93 1.11
N VAL A 61 -5.44 -5.79 1.76
CA VAL A 61 -5.57 -4.46 1.17
C VAL A 61 -4.57 -3.49 1.78
N GLU A 62 -4.16 -2.47 1.01
CA GLU A 62 -3.38 -1.34 1.52
C GLU A 62 -4.29 -0.13 1.77
N ILE A 63 -4.09 0.53 2.90
CA ILE A 63 -4.77 1.77 3.30
C ILE A 63 -3.96 2.95 2.78
N ASP A 64 -4.12 3.31 1.50
CA ASP A 64 -3.41 4.45 0.89
C ASP A 64 -3.86 5.80 1.45
N ALA A 65 -5.09 5.90 1.98
CA ALA A 65 -5.64 7.13 2.54
C ALA A 65 -4.82 7.68 3.72
N SER A 66 -4.17 6.83 4.51
CA SER A 66 -3.33 7.21 5.64
C SER A 66 -2.05 7.97 5.23
N TYR A 67 -1.65 7.90 3.96
CA TYR A 67 -0.58 8.72 3.43
C TYR A 67 -0.97 10.20 3.32
N PHE A 68 -2.20 10.49 2.93
CA PHE A 68 -2.68 11.85 2.67
C PHE A 68 -3.17 12.58 3.92
N ALA A 69 -3.51 11.84 4.98
CA ALA A 69 -4.06 12.39 6.20
C ALA A 69 -3.80 11.48 7.40
N LEU A 70 -3.68 12.08 8.58
CA LEU A 70 -3.70 11.37 9.85
C LEU A 70 -5.15 10.94 10.14
N LEU A 71 -5.47 9.69 9.83
CA LEU A 71 -6.84 9.17 9.96
C LEU A 71 -7.23 8.96 11.42
N PRO A 72 -8.50 9.24 11.80
CA PRO A 72 -9.00 8.96 13.13
C PRO A 72 -8.88 7.47 13.51
N PRO A 73 -8.43 7.13 14.74
CA PRO A 73 -8.34 5.75 15.21
C PRO A 73 -9.68 4.98 15.16
N ALA A 74 -10.80 5.68 15.19
CA ALA A 74 -12.12 5.09 15.06
C ALA A 74 -12.33 4.40 13.68
N TYR A 75 -11.63 4.85 12.64
CA TYR A 75 -11.73 4.21 11.31
C TYR A 75 -11.08 2.83 11.30
N SER A 76 -9.85 2.73 11.79
CA SER A 76 -9.15 1.44 11.85
C SER A 76 -9.85 0.43 12.75
N ARG A 77 -10.42 0.90 13.89
CA ARG A 77 -11.25 0.05 14.77
C ARG A 77 -12.46 -0.50 14.00
N ARG A 78 -13.21 0.36 13.30
CA ARG A 78 -14.37 -0.06 12.51
C ARG A 78 -13.96 -1.04 11.40
N TRP A 79 -12.85 -0.80 10.71
CA TRP A 79 -12.36 -1.70 9.67
C TRP A 79 -11.93 -3.06 10.25
N ALA A 80 -11.29 -3.06 11.41
CA ALA A 80 -10.95 -4.29 12.10
C ALA A 80 -12.19 -5.12 12.47
N GLU A 81 -13.28 -4.48 12.89
CA GLU A 81 -14.55 -5.12 13.23
C GLU A 81 -15.31 -5.63 11.99
N GLN A 82 -15.16 -4.97 10.85
CA GLN A 82 -15.90 -5.26 9.61
C GLN A 82 -15.22 -6.30 8.71
N THR A 83 -13.97 -6.64 8.97
CA THR A 83 -13.21 -7.59 8.16
C THR A 83 -13.11 -8.95 8.84
N PRO A 84 -13.05 -10.06 8.08
CA PRO A 84 -12.98 -11.40 8.66
C PRO A 84 -11.66 -11.68 9.39
N PRO A 85 -11.60 -12.70 10.26
CA PRO A 85 -10.32 -13.20 10.77
C PRO A 85 -9.39 -13.61 9.62
N GLY A 86 -8.09 -13.31 9.75
CA GLY A 86 -7.11 -13.61 8.71
C GLY A 86 -6.98 -12.57 7.59
N PHE A 87 -7.91 -11.61 7.49
CA PHE A 87 -7.77 -10.49 6.56
C PHE A 87 -6.66 -9.55 7.01
N VAL A 88 -5.74 -9.18 6.10
CA VAL A 88 -4.58 -8.35 6.41
C VAL A 88 -4.73 -6.96 5.80
N MET A 89 -4.51 -5.93 6.61
CA MET A 89 -4.52 -4.53 6.19
C MET A 89 -3.12 -3.92 6.36
N HIS A 90 -2.60 -3.34 5.31
CA HIS A 90 -1.34 -2.60 5.35
C HIS A 90 -1.64 -1.11 5.43
N ALA A 91 -0.87 -0.36 6.20
CA ALA A 91 -1.06 1.09 6.28
C ALA A 91 0.10 1.80 5.58
N LYS A 92 -0.22 2.79 4.74
CA LYS A 92 0.82 3.65 4.18
C LYS A 92 1.16 4.74 5.20
N ALA A 93 2.44 4.93 5.49
CA ALA A 93 2.90 5.95 6.42
C ALA A 93 2.46 7.34 5.95
N PHE A 94 2.14 8.22 6.91
CA PHE A 94 1.77 9.59 6.60
C PHE A 94 2.89 10.28 5.81
N GLY A 95 2.55 10.96 4.73
CA GLY A 95 3.53 11.47 3.76
C GLY A 95 4.62 12.34 4.36
N LEU A 96 4.29 13.08 5.43
CA LEU A 96 5.26 13.91 6.13
C LEU A 96 6.45 13.10 6.68
N PHE A 97 6.22 11.87 7.16
CA PHE A 97 7.26 11.01 7.72
C PHE A 97 8.28 10.54 6.69
N THR A 98 7.93 10.56 5.41
CA THR A 98 8.77 10.15 4.29
C THR A 98 9.34 11.32 3.49
N GLY A 99 9.20 12.56 4.00
CA GLY A 99 9.73 13.77 3.35
C GLY A 99 8.82 14.37 2.28
N HIS A 100 7.58 13.87 2.14
CA HIS A 100 6.58 14.53 1.31
C HIS A 100 5.96 15.72 2.06
N ALA A 101 5.37 16.65 1.31
CA ALA A 101 4.56 17.71 1.91
C ALA A 101 3.22 17.16 2.44
N ALA A 102 2.72 17.75 3.52
CA ALA A 102 1.43 17.43 4.11
C ALA A 102 0.51 18.65 4.08
N SER A 103 -0.75 18.45 3.68
CA SER A 103 -1.74 19.53 3.66
C SER A 103 -2.19 19.89 5.06
N VAL A 104 -2.07 21.18 5.41
CA VAL A 104 -2.51 21.72 6.72
C VAL A 104 -4.01 21.56 6.91
N GLN A 105 -4.79 21.69 5.83
CA GLN A 105 -6.24 21.54 5.85
C GLN A 105 -6.73 20.13 6.15
N ARG A 106 -5.85 19.12 6.01
CA ARG A 106 -6.15 17.71 6.28
C ARG A 106 -5.63 17.22 7.63
N LEU A 107 -5.06 18.11 8.42
CA LEU A 107 -4.62 17.79 9.77
C LEU A 107 -5.84 17.56 10.70
N PRO A 108 -5.72 16.69 11.70
CA PRO A 108 -6.77 16.52 12.69
C PRO A 108 -7.04 17.84 13.45
N PRO A 109 -8.25 18.01 14.01
CA PRO A 109 -8.57 19.17 14.83
C PRO A 109 -7.52 19.39 15.94
N GLY A 110 -7.09 20.65 16.11
CA GLY A 110 -6.10 21.04 17.11
C GLY A 110 -4.64 20.94 16.65
N PHE A 111 -4.30 20.14 15.62
CA PHE A 111 -2.92 20.00 15.17
C PHE A 111 -2.33 21.29 14.59
N ALA A 112 -3.13 22.07 13.87
CA ALA A 112 -2.68 23.35 13.35
C ALA A 112 -2.21 24.32 14.46
N ALA A 113 -2.72 24.18 15.68
CA ALA A 113 -2.28 25.01 16.81
C ALA A 113 -0.86 24.70 17.29
N LEU A 114 -0.33 23.49 16.98
CA LEU A 114 1.05 23.10 17.26
C LEU A 114 2.05 23.65 16.23
N LEU A 115 1.54 24.21 15.12
CA LEU A 115 2.38 24.82 14.09
C LEU A 115 2.73 26.26 14.46
N PRO A 116 3.92 26.77 14.09
CA PRO A 116 4.22 28.19 14.12
C PRO A 116 3.18 29.01 13.34
N ASP A 117 2.87 30.21 13.77
CA ASP A 117 1.81 31.07 13.18
C ASP A 117 1.94 31.20 11.65
N ARG A 118 3.18 31.36 11.14
CA ARG A 118 3.48 31.47 9.72
C ARG A 118 3.07 30.25 8.89
N LEU A 119 2.92 29.07 9.51
CA LEU A 119 2.57 27.82 8.85
C LEU A 119 1.10 27.42 8.99
N ARG A 120 0.37 28.03 9.92
CA ARG A 120 -1.06 27.69 10.18
C ARG A 120 -1.96 27.97 8.98
N GLU A 121 -1.63 29.00 8.20
CA GLU A 121 -2.37 29.40 7.01
C GLU A 121 -1.74 28.88 5.70
N SER A 122 -0.65 28.12 5.79
CA SER A 122 -0.01 27.53 4.62
C SER A 122 -0.89 26.40 4.04
N GLU A 123 -0.82 26.19 2.74
CA GLU A 123 -1.48 25.04 2.10
C GLU A 123 -0.84 23.73 2.53
N GLU A 124 0.50 23.71 2.64
CA GLU A 124 1.30 22.53 2.95
C GLU A 124 2.43 22.85 3.91
N VAL A 125 2.86 21.84 4.65
CA VAL A 125 4.05 21.86 5.51
C VAL A 125 4.98 20.72 5.11
N ARG A 126 6.29 20.92 5.36
CA ARG A 126 7.34 19.90 5.16
C ARG A 126 7.93 19.50 6.50
N PHE A 127 8.54 18.32 6.54
CA PHE A 127 9.17 17.78 7.73
C PHE A 127 10.18 18.76 8.37
N SER A 128 10.99 19.44 7.56
CA SER A 128 11.99 20.42 8.00
C SER A 128 11.41 21.70 8.60
N ASP A 129 10.14 21.99 8.37
CA ASP A 129 9.53 23.29 8.70
C ASP A 129 8.74 23.26 10.01
N VAL A 130 8.43 22.07 10.49
CA VAL A 130 7.55 21.82 11.63
C VAL A 130 8.34 21.53 12.90
N PRO A 131 7.86 21.94 14.09
CA PRO A 131 8.53 21.68 15.35
C PRO A 131 8.40 20.20 15.76
N GLU A 132 9.30 19.75 16.62
CA GLU A 132 9.35 18.40 17.16
C GLU A 132 8.03 18.02 17.88
N GLU A 133 7.45 18.94 18.65
CA GLU A 133 6.15 18.72 19.31
C GLU A 133 5.04 18.35 18.33
N PHE A 134 5.00 19.00 17.16
CA PHE A 134 4.05 18.66 16.11
C PHE A 134 4.33 17.27 15.52
N LEU A 135 5.59 16.93 15.29
CA LEU A 135 5.97 15.61 14.78
C LEU A 135 5.61 14.50 15.77
N ASN A 136 5.89 14.72 17.06
CA ASN A 136 5.54 13.78 18.12
C ASN A 136 4.02 13.56 18.18
N ALA A 137 3.22 14.62 18.11
CA ALA A 137 1.76 14.51 18.03
C ALA A 137 1.29 13.72 16.79
N CYS A 138 1.95 13.92 15.64
CA CYS A 138 1.66 13.16 14.41
C CYS A 138 1.96 11.66 14.59
N TRP A 139 3.10 11.31 15.20
CA TRP A 139 3.47 9.93 15.50
C TRP A 139 2.50 9.27 16.49
N ASP A 140 2.14 9.97 17.57
CA ASP A 140 1.16 9.48 18.55
C ASP A 140 -0.18 9.18 17.90
N HIS A 141 -0.67 10.10 17.07
CA HIS A 141 -1.93 9.92 16.36
C HIS A 141 -1.86 8.75 15.37
N PHE A 142 -0.76 8.63 14.64
CA PHE A 142 -0.58 7.53 13.69
C PHE A 142 -0.47 6.18 14.40
N ARG A 143 0.24 6.09 15.54
CA ARG A 143 0.27 4.89 16.39
C ARG A 143 -1.13 4.51 16.87
N ALA A 144 -1.88 5.47 17.38
CA ALA A 144 -3.25 5.25 17.83
C ALA A 144 -4.18 4.75 16.69
N PHE A 145 -3.93 5.21 15.44
CA PHE A 145 -4.63 4.69 14.27
C PHE A 145 -4.24 3.24 13.95
N LEU A 146 -2.98 2.85 14.11
CA LEU A 146 -2.52 1.48 13.83
C LEU A 146 -2.95 0.45 14.88
N ASP A 147 -3.09 0.87 16.14
CA ASP A 147 -3.31 -0.02 17.29
C ASP A 147 -4.52 -0.94 17.16
N PRO A 148 -5.72 -0.51 16.74
CA PRO A 148 -6.86 -1.40 16.58
C PRO A 148 -6.61 -2.55 15.58
N LEU A 149 -5.87 -2.28 14.51
CA LEU A 149 -5.49 -3.31 13.54
C LEU A 149 -4.43 -4.26 14.11
N ALA A 150 -3.46 -3.73 14.85
CA ALA A 150 -2.41 -4.52 15.49
C ALA A 150 -2.99 -5.45 16.57
N LEU A 151 -3.84 -4.91 17.46
CA LEU A 151 -4.47 -5.67 18.55
C LEU A 151 -5.38 -6.79 18.06
N THR A 152 -5.95 -6.65 16.87
CA THR A 152 -6.80 -7.69 16.25
C THR A 152 -6.03 -8.64 15.33
N GLY A 153 -4.70 -8.49 15.22
CA GLY A 153 -3.85 -9.31 14.36
C GLY A 153 -4.05 -9.03 12.85
N LYS A 154 -4.65 -7.89 12.51
CA LYS A 154 -4.97 -7.50 11.12
C LYS A 154 -4.00 -6.51 10.53
N LEU A 155 -3.12 -5.90 11.32
CA LEU A 155 -2.07 -5.04 10.80
C LEU A 155 -1.00 -5.90 10.11
N GLY A 156 -0.78 -5.66 8.83
CA GLY A 156 0.34 -6.19 8.07
C GLY A 156 1.60 -5.37 8.29
N TYR A 157 2.15 -4.82 7.21
CA TYR A 157 3.27 -3.87 7.29
C TYR A 157 2.78 -2.42 7.27
N VAL A 158 3.64 -1.50 7.74
CA VAL A 158 3.53 -0.07 7.50
C VAL A 158 4.47 0.29 6.36
N LEU A 159 3.92 0.82 5.26
CA LEU A 159 4.66 1.16 4.05
C LEU A 159 5.25 2.57 4.13
N PHE A 160 6.56 2.67 4.05
CA PHE A 160 7.29 3.92 3.87
C PHE A 160 7.75 4.04 2.41
N GLN A 161 6.97 4.74 1.60
CA GLN A 161 7.34 5.02 0.22
C GLN A 161 8.14 6.31 0.16
N LEU A 162 9.39 6.25 -0.27
CA LEU A 162 10.24 7.43 -0.44
C LEU A 162 9.84 8.27 -1.66
N PRO A 163 9.98 9.60 -1.60
CA PRO A 163 9.82 10.45 -2.78
C PRO A 163 10.86 10.10 -3.87
N PRO A 164 10.53 10.31 -5.16
CA PRO A 164 11.47 10.07 -6.25
C PRO A 164 12.76 10.91 -6.17
N GLY A 165 12.75 12.01 -5.42
CA GLY A 165 13.93 12.85 -5.20
C GLY A 165 14.92 12.32 -4.16
N VAL A 166 14.49 11.39 -3.31
CA VAL A 166 15.36 10.82 -2.26
C VAL A 166 16.24 9.74 -2.87
N LYS A 167 17.54 9.97 -2.79
CA LYS A 167 18.61 9.08 -3.21
C LYS A 167 19.17 8.35 -2.01
N TYR A 168 20.00 7.34 -2.27
CA TYR A 168 20.80 6.70 -1.24
C TYR A 168 21.68 7.73 -0.52
N SER A 169 21.62 7.76 0.79
CA SER A 169 22.50 8.54 1.64
C SER A 169 22.46 8.03 3.09
N PRO A 170 23.50 8.33 3.91
CA PRO A 170 23.47 8.00 5.33
C PRO A 170 22.25 8.57 6.06
N GLU A 171 21.86 9.80 5.76
CA GLU A 171 20.71 10.48 6.39
C GLU A 171 19.39 9.77 6.04
N ALA A 172 19.26 9.24 4.82
CA ALA A 172 18.09 8.46 4.43
C ALA A 172 18.02 7.13 5.19
N LEU A 173 19.16 6.49 5.47
CA LEU A 173 19.21 5.28 6.30
C LEU A 173 18.90 5.60 7.77
N GLU A 174 19.44 6.69 8.31
CA GLU A 174 19.15 7.15 9.68
C GLU A 174 17.64 7.42 9.86
N ALA A 175 16.98 8.05 8.87
CA ALA A 175 15.53 8.25 8.91
C ALA A 175 14.77 6.92 9.04
N MET A 176 15.23 5.84 8.42
CA MET A 176 14.60 4.52 8.54
C MET A 176 14.73 3.94 9.96
N LEU A 177 15.85 4.21 10.66
CA LEU A 177 16.01 3.83 12.06
C LEU A 177 15.06 4.60 12.97
N VAL A 178 14.82 5.90 12.69
CA VAL A 178 13.80 6.69 13.39
C VAL A 178 12.42 6.07 13.20
N TRP A 179 12.04 5.70 11.97
CA TRP A 179 10.73 5.05 11.73
C TRP A 179 10.59 3.74 12.51
N LYS A 180 11.67 2.96 12.56
CA LYS A 180 11.71 1.70 13.31
C LYS A 180 11.55 1.92 14.81
N GLN A 181 12.14 2.97 15.35
CA GLN A 181 12.00 3.36 16.74
C GLN A 181 10.57 3.82 17.04
N GLU A 182 10.00 4.72 16.21
CA GLU A 182 8.65 5.27 16.37
C GLU A 182 7.56 4.20 16.25
N LEU A 183 7.79 3.18 15.45
CA LEU A 183 6.85 2.08 15.23
C LEU A 183 7.38 0.75 15.75
N ALA A 184 8.07 0.78 16.89
CA ALA A 184 8.64 -0.42 17.50
C ALA A 184 7.60 -1.56 17.64
N GLY A 185 8.03 -2.78 17.31
CA GLY A 185 7.17 -3.96 17.32
C GLY A 185 6.24 -4.12 16.12
N ARG A 186 6.26 -3.20 15.14
CA ARG A 186 5.52 -3.29 13.88
C ARG A 186 6.45 -3.62 12.73
N ARG A 187 5.93 -4.30 11.70
CA ARG A 187 6.67 -4.57 10.47
C ARG A 187 6.66 -3.32 9.59
N LEU A 188 7.82 -2.92 9.11
CA LEU A 188 7.98 -1.77 8.23
C LEU A 188 8.44 -2.25 6.85
N ALA A 189 7.83 -1.70 5.81
CA ALA A 189 8.19 -1.97 4.43
C ALA A 189 8.66 -0.66 3.77
N VAL A 190 9.78 -0.70 3.07
CA VAL A 190 10.41 0.47 2.45
C VAL A 190 10.38 0.33 0.93
N GLU A 191 9.75 1.31 0.28
CA GLU A 191 9.69 1.39 -1.18
C GLU A 191 10.58 2.50 -1.71
N PHE A 192 11.60 2.11 -2.47
CA PHE A 192 12.45 3.04 -3.19
C PHE A 192 11.81 3.45 -4.51
N ARG A 193 11.96 4.73 -4.88
CA ARG A 193 11.41 5.28 -6.13
C ARG A 193 12.49 5.79 -7.07
N ASN A 194 13.69 6.01 -6.61
CA ASN A 194 14.81 6.52 -7.38
C ASN A 194 15.74 5.37 -7.78
N ARG A 195 16.17 5.34 -9.05
CA ARG A 195 17.11 4.33 -9.57
C ARG A 195 18.46 4.32 -8.86
N ASP A 196 18.85 5.43 -8.27
CA ASP A 196 20.08 5.56 -7.50
C ASP A 196 20.24 4.46 -6.43
N TRP A 197 19.13 4.09 -5.76
CA TRP A 197 19.12 3.01 -4.77
C TRP A 197 19.56 1.65 -5.34
N ALA A 198 19.28 1.38 -6.62
CA ALA A 198 19.68 0.13 -7.25
C ALA A 198 21.19 0.06 -7.55
N ALA A 199 21.90 1.19 -7.52
CA ALA A 199 23.35 1.24 -7.65
C ALA A 199 24.08 1.00 -6.31
N HIS A 200 23.33 0.88 -5.21
CA HIS A 200 23.82 0.73 -3.84
C HIS A 200 23.30 -0.56 -3.21
N PRO A 201 23.90 -1.73 -3.51
CA PRO A 201 23.47 -3.02 -2.96
C PRO A 201 23.50 -3.05 -1.43
N GLU A 202 24.39 -2.28 -0.80
CA GLU A 202 24.47 -2.10 0.65
C GLU A 202 23.17 -1.57 1.27
N ALA A 203 22.29 -0.94 0.48
CA ALA A 203 20.96 -0.55 0.94
C ALA A 203 20.08 -1.77 1.28
N LEU A 204 20.17 -2.83 0.48
CA LEU A 204 19.45 -4.08 0.75
C LEU A 204 20.05 -4.82 1.94
N ASP A 205 21.38 -4.81 2.09
CA ASP A 205 22.06 -5.38 3.26
C ASP A 205 21.63 -4.67 4.54
N PHE A 206 21.54 -3.34 4.50
CA PHE A 206 21.02 -2.53 5.62
C PHE A 206 19.57 -2.90 5.95
N LEU A 207 18.69 -2.98 4.95
CA LEU A 207 17.30 -3.38 5.20
C LEU A 207 17.20 -4.77 5.83
N ALA A 208 18.02 -5.74 5.37
CA ALA A 208 18.06 -7.08 5.91
C ALA A 208 18.57 -7.09 7.37
N GLN A 209 19.65 -6.36 7.65
CA GLN A 209 20.21 -6.22 8.99
C GLN A 209 19.19 -5.63 9.96
N GLU A 210 18.46 -4.61 9.52
CA GLU A 210 17.46 -3.92 10.32
C GLU A 210 16.08 -4.59 10.29
N ARG A 211 15.91 -5.71 9.55
CA ARG A 211 14.62 -6.40 9.37
C ARG A 211 13.53 -5.49 8.83
N LEU A 212 13.89 -4.62 7.90
CA LEU A 212 12.99 -3.79 7.13
C LEU A 212 12.67 -4.50 5.81
N ILE A 213 11.39 -4.62 5.47
CA ILE A 213 10.95 -5.30 4.26
C ILE A 213 11.25 -4.41 3.05
N TYR A 214 12.07 -4.91 2.11
CA TYR A 214 12.21 -4.28 0.82
C TYR A 214 10.96 -4.47 -0.01
N VAL A 215 10.43 -3.38 -0.59
CA VAL A 215 9.31 -3.44 -1.52
C VAL A 215 9.82 -3.47 -2.95
N MET A 216 9.67 -4.61 -3.59
CA MET A 216 9.86 -4.75 -5.04
C MET A 216 8.82 -3.94 -5.78
N VAL A 217 9.20 -3.31 -6.89
CA VAL A 217 8.27 -2.50 -7.69
C VAL A 217 8.25 -2.98 -9.13
N ASP A 218 7.07 -3.02 -9.73
CA ASP A 218 6.91 -3.15 -11.17
C ASP A 218 6.53 -1.78 -11.76
N LEU A 219 7.47 -1.21 -12.49
CA LEU A 219 7.43 0.11 -13.13
C LEU A 219 8.00 0.02 -14.54
N PRO A 220 7.71 0.97 -15.45
CA PRO A 220 8.38 1.01 -16.73
C PRO A 220 9.87 1.29 -16.56
N ASP A 221 10.71 0.62 -17.34
CA ASP A 221 12.16 0.90 -17.32
C ASP A 221 12.46 2.28 -17.90
N LEU A 222 12.63 3.24 -16.99
CA LEU A 222 12.99 4.64 -17.27
C LEU A 222 14.19 5.06 -16.42
N PRO A 223 15.05 5.97 -16.91
CA PRO A 223 16.34 6.28 -16.27
C PRO A 223 16.27 6.77 -14.82
N ARG A 224 15.13 7.30 -14.38
CA ARG A 224 14.95 7.86 -13.03
C ARG A 224 14.14 6.95 -12.10
N LEU A 225 13.46 5.94 -12.64
CA LEU A 225 12.61 5.07 -11.84
C LEU A 225 13.40 3.87 -11.30
N MET A 226 13.03 3.40 -10.13
CA MET A 226 13.56 2.18 -9.54
C MET A 226 13.30 1.01 -10.49
N PRO A 227 14.32 0.24 -10.88
CA PRO A 227 14.13 -0.98 -11.67
C PRO A 227 13.51 -2.08 -10.81
N ALA A 228 13.00 -3.12 -11.47
CA ALA A 228 12.64 -4.35 -10.79
C ALA A 228 13.92 -5.04 -10.26
N VAL A 229 14.03 -5.11 -8.94
CA VAL A 229 15.13 -5.84 -8.25
C VAL A 229 14.48 -6.91 -7.40
N GLU A 230 14.81 -8.17 -7.67
CA GLU A 230 14.35 -9.32 -6.89
C GLU A 230 15.18 -9.42 -5.60
N ALA A 231 14.56 -9.14 -4.43
CA ALA A 231 15.20 -9.28 -3.14
C ALA A 231 14.17 -9.51 -2.03
N MET A 232 14.60 -10.22 -0.99
CA MET A 232 13.84 -10.46 0.23
C MET A 232 14.72 -10.16 1.44
N THR A 233 14.39 -9.13 2.19
CA THR A 233 15.19 -8.60 3.32
C THR A 233 14.61 -8.94 4.69
N ASP A 234 13.45 -9.57 4.75
CA ASP A 234 12.82 -10.12 5.96
C ASP A 234 12.08 -11.42 5.54
N ASP A 235 11.37 -12.07 6.47
CA ASP A 235 10.51 -13.24 6.19
C ASP A 235 9.21 -12.90 5.42
N TRP A 236 9.02 -11.62 5.04
CA TRP A 236 7.95 -11.15 4.17
C TRP A 236 8.51 -10.53 2.88
N ALA A 237 7.99 -10.96 1.74
CA ALA A 237 8.25 -10.34 0.44
C ALA A 237 7.04 -9.51 0.02
N VAL A 238 7.28 -8.34 -0.53
CA VAL A 238 6.23 -7.44 -1.02
C VAL A 238 6.57 -6.98 -2.42
N VAL A 239 5.61 -7.06 -3.35
CA VAL A 239 5.69 -6.43 -4.66
C VAL A 239 4.53 -5.47 -4.87
N ARG A 240 4.81 -4.30 -5.43
CA ARG A 240 3.78 -3.32 -5.81
C ARG A 240 3.79 -3.10 -7.32
N PHE A 241 2.65 -3.41 -7.95
CA PHE A 241 2.42 -3.29 -9.40
C PHE A 241 1.88 -1.89 -9.72
N HIS A 242 2.74 -1.02 -10.24
CA HIS A 242 2.38 0.38 -10.53
C HIS A 242 1.93 0.61 -11.99
N GLY A 243 2.07 -0.42 -12.83
CA GLY A 243 1.82 -0.30 -14.25
C GLY A 243 3.02 0.16 -15.05
N ARG A 244 3.14 -0.38 -16.27
CA ARG A 244 4.26 -0.12 -17.18
C ARG A 244 3.95 0.95 -18.23
N ASN A 245 3.06 1.90 -17.95
CA ASN A 245 2.70 2.99 -18.86
C ASN A 245 3.88 3.95 -19.06
N ARG A 246 4.80 3.60 -19.96
CA ARG A 246 6.01 4.35 -20.24
C ARG A 246 5.72 5.82 -20.61
N ALA A 247 4.69 6.06 -21.42
CA ALA A 247 4.33 7.43 -21.85
C ALA A 247 3.85 8.29 -20.68
N GLY A 248 3.00 7.73 -19.81
CA GLY A 248 2.50 8.40 -18.60
C GLY A 248 3.61 8.72 -17.61
N TRP A 249 4.53 7.77 -17.38
CA TRP A 249 5.64 7.97 -16.46
C TRP A 249 6.75 8.88 -16.97
N ALA A 250 6.98 8.92 -18.30
CA ALA A 250 8.00 9.77 -18.90
C ALA A 250 7.56 11.24 -18.99
N ARG A 251 6.25 11.50 -19.05
CA ARG A 251 5.70 12.85 -19.25
C ARG A 251 5.84 13.70 -18.00
N ALA A 252 6.49 14.85 -18.12
CA ALA A 252 6.52 15.85 -17.06
C ALA A 252 5.09 16.39 -16.80
N GLY A 253 4.72 16.52 -15.50
CA GLY A 253 3.39 16.98 -15.12
C GLY A 253 2.25 15.97 -15.34
N ALA A 254 2.53 14.73 -15.71
CA ALA A 254 1.50 13.69 -15.81
C ALA A 254 0.75 13.52 -14.49
N THR A 255 -0.57 13.38 -14.57
CA THR A 255 -1.40 13.09 -13.40
C THR A 255 -1.13 11.66 -12.89
N THR A 256 -1.61 11.38 -11.69
CA THR A 256 -1.56 10.04 -11.12
C THR A 256 -2.29 9.05 -12.02
N GLU A 257 -3.48 9.40 -12.50
CA GLU A 257 -4.26 8.56 -13.41
C GLU A 257 -3.49 8.24 -14.70
N GLN A 258 -2.81 9.22 -15.29
CA GLN A 258 -2.03 8.98 -16.51
C GLN A 258 -0.84 8.04 -16.31
N ARG A 259 -0.24 8.02 -15.13
CA ARG A 259 0.87 7.12 -14.80
C ARG A 259 0.41 5.69 -14.54
N TYR A 260 -0.66 5.54 -13.79
CA TYR A 260 -1.16 4.25 -13.30
C TYR A 260 -2.21 3.60 -14.22
N ASP A 261 -2.51 4.22 -15.38
CA ASP A 261 -3.38 3.64 -16.40
C ASP A 261 -2.63 2.58 -17.21
N TYR A 262 -2.67 1.36 -16.71
CA TYR A 262 -2.02 0.21 -17.31
C TYR A 262 -2.82 -1.06 -17.00
N ASP A 263 -2.96 -1.93 -18.00
CA ASP A 263 -3.57 -3.23 -17.87
C ASP A 263 -2.52 -4.30 -18.18
N TYR A 264 -2.15 -5.07 -17.16
CA TYR A 264 -1.15 -6.11 -17.28
C TYR A 264 -1.70 -7.32 -18.05
N THR A 265 -0.91 -7.84 -18.96
CA THR A 265 -1.16 -9.17 -19.55
C THR A 265 -0.74 -10.29 -18.59
N ALA A 266 -1.29 -11.48 -18.79
CA ALA A 266 -0.88 -12.65 -18.02
C ALA A 266 0.61 -12.97 -18.19
N ASP A 267 1.14 -12.80 -19.39
CA ASP A 267 2.57 -13.05 -19.68
C ASP A 267 3.49 -12.09 -18.92
N GLU A 268 3.08 -10.85 -18.71
CA GLU A 268 3.82 -9.89 -17.89
C GLU A 268 3.78 -10.23 -16.40
N LEU A 269 2.69 -10.83 -15.93
CA LEU A 269 2.50 -11.22 -14.54
C LEU A 269 3.10 -12.59 -14.20
N ARG A 270 3.25 -13.49 -15.18
CA ARG A 270 3.73 -14.85 -14.97
C ARG A 270 5.10 -14.94 -14.28
N PRO A 271 6.15 -14.19 -14.67
CA PRO A 271 7.44 -14.22 -13.96
C PRO A 271 7.32 -13.83 -12.48
N TRP A 272 6.43 -12.89 -12.17
CA TRP A 272 6.15 -12.45 -10.80
C TRP A 272 5.38 -13.52 -10.01
N ALA A 273 4.46 -14.25 -10.65
CA ALA A 273 3.74 -15.36 -10.03
C ALA A 273 4.69 -16.52 -9.69
N GLU A 274 5.61 -16.85 -10.58
CA GLU A 274 6.67 -17.85 -10.35
C GLU A 274 7.59 -17.41 -9.19
N MET A 275 7.99 -16.14 -9.15
CA MET A 275 8.75 -15.57 -8.03
C MET A 275 7.98 -15.67 -6.72
N ALA A 276 6.67 -15.37 -6.73
CA ALA A 276 5.83 -15.48 -5.54
C ALA A 276 5.83 -16.90 -4.98
N GLY A 277 5.73 -17.92 -5.85
CA GLY A 277 5.82 -19.33 -5.44
C GLY A 277 7.16 -19.67 -4.79
N ARG A 278 8.29 -19.19 -5.36
CA ARG A 278 9.63 -19.40 -4.78
C ARG A 278 9.78 -18.73 -3.43
N MET A 279 9.42 -17.44 -3.31
CA MET A 279 9.62 -16.65 -2.10
C MET A 279 8.67 -17.07 -0.95
N ALA A 280 7.44 -17.49 -1.28
CA ALA A 280 6.48 -17.98 -0.29
C ALA A 280 6.95 -19.27 0.43
N GLY A 281 7.91 -20.00 -0.15
CA GLY A 281 8.58 -21.11 0.54
C GLY A 281 9.29 -20.71 1.83
N SER A 282 9.76 -19.46 1.93
CA SER A 282 10.51 -18.93 3.08
C SER A 282 9.67 -18.03 4.01
N GLY A 283 8.44 -17.62 3.61
CA GLY A 283 7.65 -16.71 4.42
C GLY A 283 6.31 -16.33 3.77
N ARG A 284 5.88 -15.07 3.90
CA ARG A 284 4.68 -14.57 3.25
C ARG A 284 5.04 -13.70 2.04
N PHE A 285 4.24 -13.78 1.01
CA PHE A 285 4.36 -12.95 -0.18
C PHE A 285 3.10 -12.07 -0.35
N PHE A 286 3.29 -10.78 -0.58
CA PHE A 286 2.21 -9.82 -0.81
C PHE A 286 2.34 -9.20 -2.20
N ALA A 287 1.35 -9.44 -3.05
CA ALA A 287 1.23 -8.83 -4.37
C ALA A 287 0.18 -7.71 -4.33
N MET A 288 0.61 -6.46 -4.39
CA MET A 288 -0.23 -5.28 -4.20
C MET A 288 -0.38 -4.50 -5.50
N PHE A 289 -1.58 -4.50 -6.07
CA PHE A 289 -1.86 -3.83 -7.34
C PHE A 289 -2.27 -2.37 -7.11
N ASN A 290 -1.54 -1.44 -7.74
CA ASN A 290 -1.71 0.01 -7.61
C ASN A 290 -2.13 0.70 -8.93
N ASN A 291 -2.27 -0.03 -10.02
CA ASN A 291 -2.72 0.44 -11.32
C ASN A 291 -4.25 0.64 -11.35
N HIS A 292 -4.76 1.58 -10.54
CA HIS A 292 -6.17 1.71 -10.15
C HIS A 292 -7.12 2.17 -11.25
N VAL A 293 -6.60 2.76 -12.33
CA VAL A 293 -7.41 3.35 -13.40
C VAL A 293 -8.28 2.28 -14.08
N ARG A 294 -9.55 2.61 -14.32
CA ARG A 294 -10.55 1.71 -14.92
C ARG A 294 -10.80 0.41 -14.16
N GLY A 295 -10.29 0.26 -12.94
CA GLY A 295 -10.42 -0.96 -12.14
C GLY A 295 -9.40 -2.05 -12.48
N ASN A 296 -8.41 -1.73 -13.32
CA ASN A 296 -7.37 -2.67 -13.74
C ASN A 296 -6.66 -3.37 -12.57
N MET A 297 -6.50 -2.67 -11.43
CA MET A 297 -5.88 -3.28 -10.25
C MET A 297 -6.62 -4.54 -9.77
N ALA A 298 -7.96 -4.58 -9.84
CA ALA A 298 -8.70 -5.76 -9.40
C ALA A 298 -8.71 -6.87 -10.45
N SER A 299 -8.85 -6.54 -11.74
CA SER A 299 -8.76 -7.53 -12.82
C SER A 299 -7.38 -8.18 -12.86
N ASN A 300 -6.32 -7.37 -12.80
CA ASN A 300 -4.95 -7.89 -12.78
C ASN A 300 -4.62 -8.69 -11.51
N ALA A 301 -5.14 -8.26 -10.35
CA ALA A 301 -5.00 -9.03 -9.12
C ALA A 301 -5.65 -10.43 -9.25
N ARG A 302 -6.82 -10.54 -9.87
CA ARG A 302 -7.47 -11.83 -10.14
C ARG A 302 -6.68 -12.68 -11.13
N VAL A 303 -6.16 -12.09 -12.22
CA VAL A 303 -5.26 -12.81 -13.16
C VAL A 303 -4.05 -13.34 -12.40
N PHE A 304 -3.43 -12.53 -11.55
CA PHE A 304 -2.28 -12.97 -10.75
C PHE A 304 -2.65 -14.10 -9.79
N GLN A 305 -3.80 -14.04 -9.10
CA GLN A 305 -4.29 -15.15 -8.26
C GLN A 305 -4.40 -16.44 -9.07
N THR A 306 -5.02 -16.40 -10.26
CA THR A 306 -5.16 -17.56 -11.17
C THR A 306 -3.80 -18.15 -11.53
N LEU A 307 -2.81 -17.31 -11.86
CA LEU A 307 -1.46 -17.74 -12.20
C LEU A 307 -0.74 -18.42 -11.02
N VAL A 308 -0.87 -17.86 -9.82
CA VAL A 308 -0.25 -18.42 -8.61
C VAL A 308 -0.91 -19.74 -8.20
N GLU A 309 -2.22 -19.88 -8.40
CA GLU A 309 -2.97 -21.12 -8.14
C GLU A 309 -2.70 -22.22 -9.18
N GLY A 310 -1.94 -21.92 -10.25
CA GLY A 310 -1.67 -22.86 -11.34
C GLY A 310 -2.92 -23.22 -12.15
N ARG A 311 -3.95 -22.37 -12.12
CA ARG A 311 -5.18 -22.53 -12.90
C ARG A 311 -5.00 -21.95 -14.30
N GLU A 312 -5.63 -22.55 -15.31
CA GLU A 312 -5.72 -21.97 -16.65
C GLU A 312 -6.66 -20.75 -16.64
N GLU A 313 -6.34 -19.73 -17.45
CA GLU A 313 -7.22 -18.57 -17.58
C GLU A 313 -8.59 -18.99 -18.13
N PRO A 314 -9.70 -18.46 -17.59
CA PRO A 314 -11.01 -18.66 -18.18
C PRO A 314 -11.04 -17.95 -19.54
N GLY A 315 -10.90 -18.74 -20.64
CA GLY A 315 -10.97 -18.25 -22.01
C GLY A 315 -9.79 -18.58 -22.92
N SER A 316 -8.71 -19.23 -22.45
CA SER A 316 -7.68 -19.81 -23.30
C SER A 316 -8.16 -21.18 -23.83
N THR A 317 -9.05 -21.14 -24.83
CA THR A 317 -9.26 -22.33 -25.66
C THR A 317 -8.20 -22.31 -26.78
N PRO A 318 -7.53 -23.46 -27.07
CA PRO A 318 -6.48 -23.54 -28.09
C PRO A 318 -6.97 -23.23 -29.49
#